data_27008968c0ce529e1c2b2a7945d15884
#
_entry.id   27008968c0ce529e1c2b2a7945d15884
#
_cell.length_a   1.000
_cell.length_b   1.000
_cell.length_c   1.000
_cell.angle_alpha   90.00
_cell.angle_beta   90.00
_cell.angle_gamma   90.00
#
_symmetry.space_group_name_H-M   'P 1'
#
loop_
_entity.id
_entity.type
_entity.pdbx_description
1 polymer ?
#
loop_
_entity_poly.entity_id
_entity_poly.type
_entity_poly.pdbx_seq_one_letter_code
_entity_poly.pdbx_strand_id
1 'polypeptide(L)'
;MPRLRLFVAAALLPAVGLPSPVCAQVYLGLDATLSSPYVWRGVTRANGWVVQPEGFVSLKAGGGFLSGGVWASYELGNAGPNDLSDLGTGGAGLAELNYWGQATWSLGLVHAALGGIRYTFRGTAPTAGRARADNTTELYLDLRGTSKYIVPGIALWLDVDRVRGAYIEGSVTVPVLANPLAAPFFGLITRAAVGYTVGQEGAYFARAGVTHVDFAVSTDVTLRPLRVPTVLRLEGHVQFSADDATRPTSARPSDARRGDKLWAALALRLSPRIVSW
;
A
#
# COMPACT_ATOMS: atom_id res chain seq x y z
N MET A 1 -5.60 -36.88 -12.37
CA MET A 1 -5.79 -35.43 -12.19
C MET A 1 -5.09 -34.71 -13.32
N PRO A 2 -5.78 -34.04 -14.25
CA PRO A 2 -5.14 -33.41 -15.39
C PRO A 2 -4.45 -32.10 -14.95
N ARG A 3 -3.18 -31.97 -15.30
CA ARG A 3 -2.38 -30.77 -15.09
C ARG A 3 -2.84 -29.70 -16.08
N LEU A 4 -3.56 -28.70 -15.61
CA LEU A 4 -3.92 -27.51 -16.38
C LEU A 4 -2.63 -26.72 -16.67
N ARG A 5 -2.11 -26.80 -17.89
CA ARG A 5 -1.01 -25.97 -18.36
C ARG A 5 -1.57 -24.61 -18.71
N LEU A 6 -1.30 -23.63 -17.86
CA LEU A 6 -1.61 -22.23 -18.12
C LEU A 6 -0.66 -21.75 -19.23
N PHE A 7 -1.18 -21.60 -20.44
CA PHE A 7 -0.48 -20.90 -21.51
C PHE A 7 -0.54 -19.41 -21.20
N VAL A 8 0.59 -18.84 -20.79
CA VAL A 8 0.79 -17.39 -20.76
C VAL A 8 0.86 -16.95 -22.23
N ALA A 9 -0.22 -16.38 -22.73
CA ALA A 9 -0.24 -15.71 -24.02
C ALA A 9 0.63 -14.46 -23.91
N ALA A 10 1.83 -14.50 -24.49
CA ALA A 10 2.64 -13.32 -24.70
C ALA A 10 1.86 -12.39 -25.64
N ALA A 11 1.29 -11.31 -25.10
CA ALA A 11 0.65 -10.28 -25.89
C ALA A 11 1.72 -9.62 -26.76
N LEU A 12 1.62 -9.84 -28.05
CA LEU A 12 2.36 -9.14 -29.09
C LEU A 12 2.06 -7.64 -28.95
N LEU A 13 3.02 -6.89 -28.44
CA LEU A 13 3.03 -5.44 -28.53
C LEU A 13 3.16 -5.06 -30.01
N PRO A 14 2.21 -4.32 -30.58
CA PRO A 14 2.38 -3.80 -31.93
C PRO A 14 3.60 -2.87 -31.92
N ALA A 15 4.48 -3.02 -32.89
CA ALA A 15 5.58 -2.11 -33.15
C ALA A 15 4.99 -0.75 -33.54
N VAL A 16 4.77 0.08 -32.57
CA VAL A 16 4.38 1.49 -32.77
C VAL A 16 5.63 2.20 -33.28
N GLY A 17 5.54 2.74 -34.50
CA GLY A 17 6.60 3.48 -35.18
C GLY A 17 7.22 4.50 -34.23
N LEU A 18 8.55 4.63 -34.28
CA LEU A 18 9.35 5.51 -33.44
C LEU A 18 8.83 6.96 -33.57
N PRO A 19 8.19 7.52 -32.54
CA PRO A 19 7.87 8.93 -32.56
C PRO A 19 9.14 9.74 -32.36
N SER A 20 9.14 10.98 -32.89
CA SER A 20 10.12 12.05 -32.67
C SER A 20 10.64 12.06 -31.22
N PRO A 21 11.85 12.65 -30.93
CA PRO A 21 12.46 12.61 -29.62
C PRO A 21 11.50 13.16 -28.56
N VAL A 22 10.81 12.26 -27.89
CA VAL A 22 9.98 12.57 -26.74
C VAL A 22 10.98 12.85 -25.62
N CYS A 23 11.08 14.10 -25.19
CA CYS A 23 11.81 14.45 -23.99
C CYS A 23 11.27 13.58 -22.84
N ALA A 24 11.98 12.54 -22.48
CA ALA A 24 11.61 11.67 -21.38
C ALA A 24 11.69 12.50 -20.08
N GLN A 25 10.56 12.76 -19.46
CA GLN A 25 10.54 13.43 -18.16
C GLN A 25 10.76 12.37 -17.07
N VAL A 26 11.85 12.53 -16.33
CA VAL A 26 12.19 11.68 -15.20
C VAL A 26 11.81 12.42 -13.91
N TYR A 27 11.14 11.72 -13.02
CA TYR A 27 10.80 12.20 -11.68
C TYR A 27 11.43 11.26 -10.66
N LEU A 28 12.04 11.83 -9.63
CA LEU A 28 12.46 11.11 -8.44
C LEU A 28 11.53 11.49 -7.30
N GLY A 29 11.17 10.53 -6.46
CA GLY A 29 10.39 10.77 -5.25
C GLY A 29 11.01 10.06 -4.06
N LEU A 30 10.83 10.68 -2.90
CA LEU A 30 11.17 10.14 -1.60
C LEU A 30 9.99 10.38 -0.67
N ASP A 31 9.45 9.32 -0.11
CA ASP A 31 8.42 9.37 0.90
C ASP A 31 8.95 8.77 2.19
N ALA A 32 8.49 9.25 3.33
CA ALA A 32 8.77 8.64 4.62
C ALA A 32 7.53 8.74 5.50
N THR A 33 7.07 7.64 6.03
CA THR A 33 5.93 7.57 6.93
C THR A 33 6.38 7.13 8.32
N LEU A 34 5.94 7.83 9.35
CA LEU A 34 5.99 7.39 10.74
C LEU A 34 4.59 6.97 11.14
N SER A 35 4.41 5.73 11.57
CA SER A 35 3.10 5.17 11.91
C SER A 35 3.16 4.39 13.23
N SER A 36 2.04 4.33 13.93
CA SER A 36 1.81 3.44 15.07
C SER A 36 0.32 3.16 15.24
N PRO A 37 -0.08 1.90 15.12
CA PRO A 37 0.67 0.71 14.67
C PRO A 37 0.86 0.66 13.13
N TYR A 38 1.67 -0.27 12.65
CA TYR A 38 1.67 -0.65 11.24
C TYR A 38 0.55 -1.65 10.98
N VAL A 39 -0.43 -1.23 10.20
CA VAL A 39 -1.58 -2.04 9.79
C VAL A 39 -1.52 -2.29 8.29
N TRP A 40 -1.62 -3.55 7.89
CA TRP A 40 -1.65 -3.96 6.49
C TRP A 40 -2.89 -4.81 6.22
N ARG A 41 -3.77 -4.34 5.35
CA ARG A 41 -5.01 -5.03 4.94
C ARG A 41 -5.87 -5.52 6.12
N GLY A 42 -5.96 -4.72 7.16
CA GLY A 42 -6.71 -5.08 8.36
C GLY A 42 -5.94 -5.88 9.41
N VAL A 43 -4.72 -6.29 9.15
CA VAL A 43 -3.88 -7.04 10.07
C VAL A 43 -2.77 -6.15 10.61
N THR A 44 -2.61 -6.11 11.95
CA THR A 44 -1.49 -5.40 12.57
C THR A 44 -0.20 -6.19 12.35
N ARG A 45 0.78 -5.58 11.69
CA ARG A 45 2.12 -6.14 11.47
C ARG A 45 3.04 -5.83 12.65
N ALA A 46 3.04 -4.58 13.08
CA ALA A 46 3.73 -4.13 14.28
C ALA A 46 2.80 -3.21 15.07
N ASN A 47 2.71 -3.35 16.40
CA ASN A 47 1.91 -2.49 17.24
C ASN A 47 2.68 -1.30 17.82
N GLY A 48 3.98 -1.24 17.61
CA GLY A 48 4.84 -0.12 17.95
C GLY A 48 5.01 0.89 16.82
N TRP A 49 5.92 1.82 17.05
CA TRP A 49 6.29 2.81 16.05
C TRP A 49 7.13 2.18 14.94
N VAL A 50 6.79 2.51 13.70
CA VAL A 50 7.54 2.12 12.51
C VAL A 50 7.87 3.35 11.68
N VAL A 51 9.05 3.35 11.07
CA VAL A 51 9.43 4.30 10.01
C VAL A 51 9.45 3.57 8.69
N GLN A 52 8.75 4.12 7.70
CA GLN A 52 8.54 3.48 6.40
C GLN A 52 9.03 4.41 5.28
N PRO A 53 10.33 4.39 4.97
CA PRO A 53 10.87 5.13 3.84
C PRO A 53 10.55 4.46 2.52
N GLU A 54 10.33 5.26 1.49
CA GLU A 54 10.15 4.84 0.11
C GLU A 54 10.96 5.75 -0.82
N GLY A 55 11.65 5.15 -1.77
CA GLY A 55 12.32 5.86 -2.87
C GLY A 55 11.85 5.31 -4.21
N PHE A 56 11.55 6.19 -5.16
CA PHE A 56 11.07 5.76 -6.47
C PHE A 56 11.53 6.66 -7.61
N VAL A 57 11.52 6.10 -8.81
CA VAL A 57 11.70 6.81 -10.07
C VAL A 57 10.46 6.63 -10.94
N SER A 58 10.04 7.69 -11.64
CA SER A 58 8.96 7.66 -12.61
C SER A 58 9.40 8.27 -13.93
N LEU A 59 9.09 7.58 -15.00
CA LEU A 59 9.34 8.00 -16.37
C LEU A 59 8.02 8.31 -17.03
N LYS A 60 7.86 9.49 -17.61
CA LYS A 60 6.68 9.80 -18.42
C LYS A 60 6.76 9.03 -19.73
N ALA A 61 5.76 8.24 -20.04
CA ALA A 61 5.68 7.42 -21.25
C ALA A 61 4.30 7.57 -21.89
N GLY A 62 4.25 8.24 -23.03
CA GLY A 62 2.98 8.54 -23.71
C GLY A 62 2.00 9.30 -22.82
N GLY A 63 0.79 8.80 -22.66
CA GLY A 63 -0.27 9.35 -21.78
C GLY A 63 -0.21 8.90 -20.33
N GLY A 64 0.88 8.24 -19.90
CA GLY A 64 1.02 7.68 -18.56
C GLY A 64 2.44 7.77 -17.99
N PHE A 65 2.69 6.96 -16.98
CA PHE A 65 4.01 6.84 -16.33
C PHE A 65 4.37 5.38 -16.14
N LEU A 66 5.65 5.10 -16.28
CA LEU A 66 6.27 3.86 -15.81
C LEU A 66 7.10 4.19 -14.56
N SER A 67 6.78 3.54 -13.45
CA SER A 67 7.42 3.85 -12.17
C SER A 67 7.93 2.59 -11.50
N GLY A 68 8.97 2.72 -10.70
CA GLY A 68 9.48 1.65 -9.87
C GLY A 68 10.18 2.19 -8.64
N GLY A 69 10.15 1.43 -7.56
CA GLY A 69 10.67 1.90 -6.30
C GLY A 69 10.97 0.79 -5.30
N VAL A 70 11.50 1.24 -4.18
CA VAL A 70 11.81 0.41 -3.02
C VAL A 70 11.17 1.06 -1.80
N TRP A 71 10.42 0.26 -1.07
CA TRP A 71 9.78 0.62 0.19
C TRP A 71 10.30 -0.29 1.29
N ALA A 72 10.46 0.25 2.49
CA ALA A 72 10.91 -0.51 3.64
C ALA A 72 10.04 -0.21 4.88
N SER A 73 9.98 -1.14 5.82
CA SER A 73 9.44 -0.93 7.16
C SER A 73 10.53 -1.23 8.19
N TYR A 74 10.87 -0.20 8.96
CA TYR A 74 11.82 -0.29 10.05
C TYR A 74 11.08 -0.12 11.37
N GLU A 75 11.06 -1.17 12.19
CA GLU A 75 10.47 -1.15 13.52
C GLU A 75 11.40 -0.44 14.50
N LEU A 76 10.87 0.49 15.31
CA LEU A 76 11.67 1.25 16.27
C LEU A 76 11.83 0.52 17.64
N GLY A 77 11.29 -0.69 17.70
CA GLY A 77 11.28 -1.50 18.91
C GLY A 77 10.03 -1.25 19.76
N ASN A 78 9.66 -2.29 20.49
CA ASN A 78 8.59 -2.28 21.47
C ASN A 78 9.07 -2.94 22.75
N ALA A 79 8.75 -2.35 23.87
CA ALA A 79 9.19 -2.82 25.18
C ALA A 79 8.02 -3.39 26.02
N GLY A 80 7.07 -4.10 25.40
CA GLY A 80 5.87 -4.56 26.10
C GLY A 80 5.64 -6.08 26.04
N PRO A 81 4.94 -6.66 27.03
CA PRO A 81 4.64 -8.10 27.05
C PRO A 81 3.68 -8.55 25.90
N ASN A 82 3.00 -7.60 25.26
CA ASN A 82 2.08 -7.83 24.12
C ASN A 82 2.67 -7.32 22.81
N ASP A 83 3.99 -7.35 22.69
CA ASP A 83 4.68 -6.84 21.51
C ASP A 83 4.31 -7.65 20.25
N LEU A 84 3.71 -6.97 19.29
CA LEU A 84 3.49 -7.48 17.94
C LEU A 84 4.56 -6.90 17.03
N SER A 85 5.49 -7.72 16.63
CA SER A 85 6.58 -7.36 15.75
C SER A 85 6.80 -8.46 14.72
N ASP A 86 7.17 -8.10 13.52
CA ASP A 86 7.61 -9.06 12.51
C ASP A 86 9.03 -9.54 12.76
N LEU A 87 9.80 -8.82 13.59
CA LEU A 87 11.15 -9.18 14.00
C LEU A 87 11.20 -10.10 15.24
N GLY A 88 10.06 -10.32 15.89
CA GLY A 88 9.99 -11.03 17.18
C GLY A 88 9.95 -10.07 18.37
N THR A 89 9.98 -10.60 19.59
CA THR A 89 9.81 -9.80 20.80
C THR A 89 10.97 -8.81 21.00
N GLY A 90 10.64 -7.51 21.15
CA GLY A 90 11.59 -6.45 21.54
C GLY A 90 12.56 -6.01 20.45
N GLY A 91 12.39 -6.46 19.20
CA GLY A 91 13.31 -6.14 18.12
C GLY A 91 13.10 -4.75 17.52
N ALA A 92 14.18 -3.96 17.40
CA ALA A 92 14.24 -2.83 16.49
C ALA A 92 15.04 -3.24 15.24
N GLY A 93 14.58 -2.81 14.05
CA GLY A 93 15.31 -3.12 12.83
C GLY A 93 14.43 -3.17 11.58
N LEU A 94 15.06 -3.52 10.48
CA LEU A 94 14.40 -3.68 9.18
C LEU A 94 13.56 -4.97 9.19
N ALA A 95 12.24 -4.81 9.21
CA ALA A 95 11.28 -5.91 9.24
C ALA A 95 10.84 -6.34 7.83
N GLU A 96 10.68 -5.38 6.92
CA GLU A 96 10.16 -5.61 5.58
C GLU A 96 10.87 -4.73 4.55
N LEU A 97 11.14 -5.28 3.39
CA LEU A 97 11.70 -4.57 2.24
C LEU A 97 11.00 -5.02 0.97
N ASN A 98 10.34 -4.09 0.30
CA ASN A 98 9.54 -4.36 -0.89
C ASN A 98 10.11 -3.65 -2.11
N TYR A 99 10.05 -4.34 -3.25
CA TYR A 99 10.38 -3.80 -4.56
C TYR A 99 9.12 -3.79 -5.39
N TRP A 100 8.83 -2.66 -6.02
CA TRP A 100 7.63 -2.55 -6.84
C TRP A 100 7.89 -1.88 -8.17
N GLY A 101 7.02 -2.18 -9.13
CA GLY A 101 6.99 -1.51 -10.43
C GLY A 101 5.56 -1.42 -10.94
N GLN A 102 5.23 -0.32 -11.61
CA GLN A 102 3.90 -0.10 -12.15
C GLN A 102 3.91 0.77 -13.40
N ALA A 103 2.87 0.58 -14.20
CA ALA A 103 2.48 1.50 -15.25
C ALA A 103 1.14 2.15 -14.89
N THR A 104 1.01 3.45 -15.11
CA THR A 104 -0.20 4.22 -14.78
C THR A 104 -0.68 5.01 -15.98
N TRP A 105 -2.00 5.13 -16.12
CA TRP A 105 -2.65 5.88 -17.20
C TRP A 105 -3.82 6.68 -16.67
N SER A 106 -4.13 7.79 -17.37
CA SER A 106 -5.37 8.53 -17.22
C SER A 106 -6.28 8.21 -18.41
N LEU A 107 -7.35 7.49 -18.16
CA LEU A 107 -8.30 7.00 -19.16
C LEU A 107 -9.63 7.77 -19.07
N GLY A 108 -9.58 9.09 -19.25
CA GLY A 108 -10.73 9.96 -19.11
C GLY A 108 -11.26 10.04 -17.69
N LEU A 109 -12.32 9.29 -17.38
CA LEU A 109 -12.94 9.28 -16.05
C LEU A 109 -12.27 8.35 -15.04
N VAL A 110 -11.21 7.63 -15.42
CA VAL A 110 -10.55 6.63 -14.59
C VAL A 110 -9.03 6.82 -14.66
N HIS A 111 -8.38 6.81 -13.52
CA HIS A 111 -6.96 6.52 -13.40
C HIS A 111 -6.77 5.02 -13.19
N ALA A 112 -5.92 4.41 -13.98
CA ALA A 112 -5.59 3.00 -13.89
C ALA A 112 -4.10 2.81 -13.56
N ALA A 113 -3.78 1.90 -12.64
CA ALA A 113 -2.43 1.43 -12.39
C ALA A 113 -2.39 -0.10 -12.48
N LEU A 114 -1.43 -0.62 -13.22
CA LEU A 114 -1.12 -2.05 -13.29
C LEU A 114 0.33 -2.24 -12.86
N GLY A 115 0.57 -3.12 -11.91
CA GLY A 115 1.90 -3.30 -11.37
C GLY A 115 2.14 -4.64 -10.71
N GLY A 116 3.33 -4.75 -10.13
CA GLY A 116 3.73 -5.87 -9.31
C GLY A 116 4.56 -5.40 -8.11
N ILE A 117 4.50 -6.16 -7.05
CA ILE A 117 5.27 -5.94 -5.84
C ILE A 117 5.86 -7.25 -5.35
N ARG A 118 7.15 -7.22 -5.01
CA ARG A 118 7.85 -8.29 -4.32
C ARG A 118 7.98 -7.93 -2.86
N TYR A 119 7.33 -8.68 -2.00
CA TYR A 119 7.45 -8.58 -0.55
C TYR A 119 8.64 -9.39 -0.07
N THR A 120 9.45 -8.80 0.79
CA THR A 120 10.59 -9.47 1.41
C THR A 120 10.57 -9.18 2.91
N PHE A 121 10.20 -10.20 3.67
CA PHE A 121 10.14 -10.14 5.13
C PHE A 121 11.45 -10.63 5.73
N ARG A 122 11.99 -9.89 6.68
CA ARG A 122 13.26 -10.18 7.34
C ARG A 122 13.11 -10.75 8.76
N GLY A 123 11.89 -11.06 9.17
CA GLY A 123 11.61 -11.63 10.48
C GLY A 123 12.41 -12.89 10.76
N THR A 124 12.90 -13.00 11.98
CA THR A 124 13.55 -14.19 12.50
C THR A 124 12.59 -15.37 12.60
N ALA A 125 13.11 -16.57 12.72
CA ALA A 125 12.42 -17.85 12.69
C ALA A 125 11.06 -17.87 13.41
N PRO A 126 10.10 -18.69 12.96
CA PRO A 126 8.78 -18.75 13.54
C PRO A 126 8.85 -19.13 15.00
N THR A 127 8.42 -18.24 15.88
CA THR A 127 8.04 -18.63 17.22
C THR A 127 6.84 -19.58 17.07
N ALA A 128 6.88 -20.72 17.76
CA ALA A 128 5.89 -21.77 17.61
C ALA A 128 4.45 -21.24 17.49
N GLY A 129 3.79 -21.54 16.37
CA GLY A 129 2.41 -21.15 16.09
C GLY A 129 2.21 -19.88 15.24
N ARG A 130 3.26 -19.19 14.78
CA ARG A 130 3.18 -18.09 13.81
C ARG A 130 3.56 -18.59 12.43
N ALA A 131 2.63 -18.47 11.47
CA ALA A 131 3.02 -18.62 10.07
C ALA A 131 4.02 -17.50 9.75
N ARG A 132 5.23 -17.88 9.33
CA ARG A 132 6.21 -16.94 8.78
C ARG A 132 5.55 -16.28 7.57
N ALA A 133 5.55 -14.96 7.52
CA ALA A 133 5.24 -14.28 6.30
C ALA A 133 6.31 -14.65 5.27
N ASP A 134 5.99 -15.55 4.36
CA ASP A 134 6.91 -15.93 3.30
C ASP A 134 7.06 -14.79 2.31
N ASN A 135 8.29 -14.59 1.82
CA ASN A 135 8.52 -13.68 0.72
C ASN A 135 7.65 -14.08 -0.46
N THR A 136 6.87 -13.14 -0.98
CA THR A 136 5.93 -13.43 -2.05
C THR A 136 5.87 -12.30 -3.07
N THR A 137 5.21 -12.57 -4.19
CA THR A 137 5.02 -11.62 -5.29
C THR A 137 3.54 -11.47 -5.57
N GLU A 138 3.08 -10.23 -5.63
CA GLU A 138 1.72 -9.91 -6.06
C GLU A 138 1.74 -9.10 -7.36
N LEU A 139 0.77 -9.36 -8.21
CA LEU A 139 0.38 -8.47 -9.29
C LEU A 139 -0.85 -7.70 -8.83
N TYR A 140 -0.95 -6.44 -9.24
CA TYR A 140 -2.11 -5.64 -8.85
C TYR A 140 -2.65 -4.78 -9.98
N LEU A 141 -3.95 -4.52 -9.88
CA LEU A 141 -4.70 -3.55 -10.68
C LEU A 141 -5.40 -2.59 -9.71
N ASP A 142 -5.17 -1.29 -9.87
CA ASP A 142 -5.87 -0.23 -9.13
C ASP A 142 -6.59 0.68 -10.11
N LEU A 143 -7.89 0.88 -9.91
CA LEU A 143 -8.75 1.75 -10.70
C LEU A 143 -9.39 2.79 -9.79
N ARG A 144 -9.24 4.06 -10.13
CA ARG A 144 -9.80 5.20 -9.37
C ARG A 144 -10.50 6.18 -10.29
N GLY A 145 -11.65 6.64 -9.86
CA GLY A 145 -12.36 7.74 -10.55
C GLY A 145 -11.56 9.05 -10.54
N THR A 146 -11.85 9.94 -11.46
CA THR A 146 -11.21 11.26 -11.60
C THR A 146 -12.06 12.41 -11.09
N SER A 147 -13.20 12.15 -10.44
CA SER A 147 -14.09 13.18 -9.91
C SER A 147 -13.40 14.00 -8.81
N LYS A 148 -13.62 15.32 -8.84
CA LYS A 148 -13.13 16.22 -7.79
C LYS A 148 -13.97 16.18 -6.51
N TYR A 149 -15.13 15.53 -6.52
CA TYR A 149 -16.06 15.48 -5.39
C TYR A 149 -16.03 14.13 -4.68
N ILE A 150 -16.14 13.05 -5.45
CA ILE A 150 -16.20 11.69 -4.96
C ILE A 150 -15.33 10.84 -5.87
N VAL A 151 -14.33 10.17 -5.31
CA VAL A 151 -13.39 9.31 -6.03
C VAL A 151 -13.64 7.87 -5.61
N PRO A 152 -14.45 7.11 -6.35
CA PRO A 152 -14.56 5.67 -6.13
C PRO A 152 -13.27 4.98 -6.54
N GLY A 153 -12.93 3.90 -5.85
CA GLY A 153 -11.75 3.10 -6.14
C GLY A 153 -12.03 1.61 -5.97
N ILE A 154 -11.38 0.82 -6.78
CA ILE A 154 -11.29 -0.63 -6.61
C ILE A 154 -9.87 -1.07 -6.91
N ALA A 155 -9.32 -1.89 -6.05
CA ALA A 155 -7.99 -2.45 -6.25
C ALA A 155 -8.02 -3.97 -6.02
N LEU A 156 -7.28 -4.69 -6.85
CA LEU A 156 -7.13 -6.15 -6.83
C LEU A 156 -5.64 -6.46 -6.72
N TRP A 157 -5.27 -7.29 -5.76
CA TRP A 157 -3.94 -7.88 -5.64
C TRP A 157 -4.04 -9.39 -5.73
N LEU A 158 -3.24 -9.98 -6.62
CA LEU A 158 -3.17 -11.41 -6.86
C LEU A 158 -1.78 -11.90 -6.46
N ASP A 159 -1.70 -12.69 -5.40
CA ASP A 159 -0.46 -13.38 -5.05
C ASP A 159 -0.22 -14.50 -6.06
N VAL A 160 0.89 -14.39 -6.77
CA VAL A 160 1.27 -15.31 -7.88
C VAL A 160 2.40 -16.27 -7.51
N ASP A 161 2.91 -16.19 -6.29
CA ASP A 161 4.07 -16.97 -5.84
C ASP A 161 3.68 -17.95 -4.71
N ARG A 162 3.73 -17.54 -3.47
CA ARG A 162 3.65 -18.42 -2.31
C ARG A 162 2.26 -18.67 -1.79
N VAL A 163 1.47 -17.61 -1.68
CA VAL A 163 0.16 -17.67 -1.05
C VAL A 163 -0.93 -18.03 -2.05
N ARG A 164 -0.82 -17.53 -3.28
CA ARG A 164 -1.70 -17.86 -4.43
C ARG A 164 -3.16 -17.54 -4.18
N GLY A 165 -3.41 -16.39 -3.61
CA GLY A 165 -4.76 -15.90 -3.34
C GLY A 165 -4.95 -14.48 -3.83
N ALA A 166 -6.11 -13.92 -3.55
CA ALA A 166 -6.47 -12.57 -3.95
C ALA A 166 -6.90 -11.73 -2.74
N TYR A 167 -6.58 -10.44 -2.81
CA TYR A 167 -7.15 -9.42 -1.94
C TYR A 167 -7.79 -8.34 -2.82
N ILE A 168 -8.99 -7.93 -2.47
CA ILE A 168 -9.79 -6.93 -3.17
C ILE A 168 -10.12 -5.82 -2.18
N GLU A 169 -9.97 -4.56 -2.59
CA GLU A 169 -10.39 -3.42 -1.81
C GLU A 169 -11.30 -2.51 -2.62
N GLY A 170 -12.49 -2.27 -2.11
CA GLY A 170 -13.37 -1.21 -2.58
C GLY A 170 -13.22 0.03 -1.71
N SER A 171 -13.19 1.22 -2.30
CA SER A 171 -13.03 2.45 -1.53
C SER A 171 -13.79 3.63 -2.15
N VAL A 172 -14.09 4.61 -1.29
CA VAL A 172 -14.60 5.91 -1.68
C VAL A 172 -13.76 6.97 -0.96
N THR A 173 -13.23 7.92 -1.71
CA THR A 173 -12.49 9.07 -1.18
C THR A 173 -13.26 10.34 -1.50
N VAL A 174 -13.42 11.22 -0.49
CA VAL A 174 -14.08 12.51 -0.61
C VAL A 174 -13.08 13.60 -0.25
N PRO A 175 -12.62 14.43 -1.21
CA PRO A 175 -11.87 15.64 -0.93
C PRO A 175 -12.80 16.70 -0.33
N VAL A 176 -12.76 16.89 1.00
CA VAL A 176 -13.65 17.81 1.72
C VAL A 176 -13.21 19.24 1.53
N LEU A 177 -11.91 19.50 1.60
CA LEU A 177 -11.30 20.80 1.36
C LEU A 177 -10.21 20.63 0.30
N ALA A 178 -10.58 20.86 -0.94
CA ALA A 178 -9.68 20.82 -2.08
C ALA A 178 -9.60 22.17 -2.80
N ASN A 179 -10.05 23.26 -2.16
CA ASN A 179 -10.07 24.57 -2.81
C ASN A 179 -8.71 25.27 -2.67
N PRO A 180 -7.89 25.32 -3.73
CA PRO A 180 -6.59 25.96 -3.71
C PRO A 180 -6.65 27.47 -3.47
N LEU A 181 -7.80 28.11 -3.66
CA LEU A 181 -8.00 29.54 -3.43
C LEU A 181 -8.31 29.85 -1.95
N ALA A 182 -9.05 28.98 -1.27
CA ALA A 182 -9.45 29.19 0.12
C ALA A 182 -8.36 28.72 1.11
N ALA A 183 -7.63 27.65 0.76
CA ALA A 183 -6.57 27.10 1.60
C ALA A 183 -5.46 26.49 0.71
N PRO A 184 -4.62 27.33 0.09
CA PRO A 184 -3.62 26.87 -0.89
C PRO A 184 -2.55 25.96 -0.30
N PHE A 185 -2.53 25.80 1.02
CA PHE A 185 -1.54 24.99 1.76
C PHE A 185 -2.14 23.83 2.53
N PHE A 186 -3.47 23.68 2.52
CA PHE A 186 -4.16 22.74 3.37
C PHE A 186 -5.24 22.01 2.58
N GLY A 187 -5.20 20.68 2.63
CA GLY A 187 -6.23 19.79 2.08
C GLY A 187 -6.82 18.92 3.18
N LEU A 188 -8.11 18.65 3.15
CA LEU A 188 -8.79 17.70 4.01
C LEU A 188 -9.44 16.63 3.15
N ILE A 189 -9.13 15.38 3.41
CA ILE A 189 -9.60 14.23 2.65
C ILE A 189 -10.17 13.20 3.63
N THR A 190 -11.32 12.64 3.29
CA THR A 190 -11.88 11.50 4.00
C THR A 190 -11.93 10.30 3.08
N ARG A 191 -11.76 9.10 3.63
CA ARG A 191 -11.80 7.84 2.89
C ARG A 191 -12.56 6.80 3.69
N ALA A 192 -13.37 6.00 3.01
CA ALA A 192 -13.90 4.75 3.52
C ALA A 192 -13.46 3.62 2.60
N ALA A 193 -13.12 2.47 3.19
CA ALA A 193 -12.71 1.30 2.43
C ALA A 193 -13.21 0.01 3.06
N VAL A 194 -13.39 -1.01 2.23
CA VAL A 194 -13.68 -2.37 2.65
C VAL A 194 -12.74 -3.33 1.93
N GLY A 195 -12.11 -4.22 2.70
CA GLY A 195 -11.23 -5.26 2.19
C GLY A 195 -11.90 -6.63 2.17
N TYR A 196 -11.59 -7.43 1.17
CA TYR A 196 -12.03 -8.80 1.01
C TYR A 196 -10.88 -9.70 0.57
N THR A 197 -10.77 -10.89 1.14
CA THR A 197 -9.73 -11.86 0.78
C THR A 197 -10.30 -13.21 0.40
N VAL A 198 -9.60 -13.91 -0.50
CA VAL A 198 -9.88 -15.28 -0.91
C VAL A 198 -8.59 -16.01 -1.28
N GLY A 199 -8.45 -17.25 -0.83
CA GLY A 199 -7.27 -18.08 -1.12
C GLY A 199 -6.01 -17.67 -0.35
N GLN A 200 -6.12 -16.78 0.64
CA GLN A 200 -4.99 -16.34 1.49
C GLN A 200 -5.13 -16.85 2.94
N GLU A 201 -6.02 -17.83 3.14
CA GLU A 201 -6.30 -18.43 4.44
C GLU A 201 -5.09 -19.22 4.95
N GLY A 202 -4.82 -19.07 6.23
CA GLY A 202 -3.69 -19.72 6.88
C GLY A 202 -2.33 -19.04 6.65
N ALA A 203 -2.21 -18.17 5.64
CA ALA A 203 -1.02 -17.34 5.41
C ALA A 203 -1.15 -15.98 6.11
N TYR A 204 -2.08 -15.14 5.63
CA TYR A 204 -2.27 -13.80 6.17
C TYR A 204 -3.58 -13.67 6.96
N PHE A 205 -4.60 -14.40 6.58
CA PHE A 205 -5.94 -14.31 7.13
C PHE A 205 -6.39 -15.62 7.74
N ALA A 206 -7.37 -15.56 8.66
CA ALA A 206 -7.92 -16.76 9.29
C ALA A 206 -8.79 -17.58 8.33
N ARG A 207 -9.52 -16.88 7.48
CA ARG A 207 -10.44 -17.45 6.46
C ARG A 207 -10.71 -16.45 5.36
N ALA A 208 -11.33 -16.90 4.26
CA ALA A 208 -11.84 -16.01 3.21
C ALA A 208 -12.99 -15.15 3.73
N GLY A 209 -13.18 -13.99 3.11
CA GLY A 209 -14.27 -13.08 3.43
C GLY A 209 -13.84 -11.64 3.61
N VAL A 210 -14.74 -10.83 4.16
CA VAL A 210 -14.44 -9.43 4.49
C VAL A 210 -13.36 -9.38 5.56
N THR A 211 -12.32 -8.63 5.32
CA THR A 211 -11.20 -8.47 6.25
C THR A 211 -11.44 -7.34 7.24
N HIS A 212 -11.85 -6.18 6.73
CA HIS A 212 -12.04 -4.97 7.54
C HIS A 212 -12.90 -3.95 6.81
N VAL A 213 -13.38 -2.99 7.59
CA VAL A 213 -13.89 -1.70 7.13
C VAL A 213 -13.02 -0.62 7.75
N ASP A 214 -12.48 0.29 6.95
CA ASP A 214 -11.59 1.36 7.38
C ASP A 214 -12.20 2.72 7.07
N PHE A 215 -12.10 3.65 8.01
CA PHE A 215 -12.42 5.05 7.83
C PHE A 215 -11.19 5.88 8.15
N ALA A 216 -10.77 6.69 7.19
CA ALA A 216 -9.60 7.54 7.34
C ALA A 216 -9.95 9.02 7.15
N VAL A 217 -9.25 9.85 7.89
CA VAL A 217 -9.21 11.31 7.69
C VAL A 217 -7.77 11.71 7.54
N SER A 218 -7.45 12.42 6.47
CA SER A 218 -6.10 12.94 6.25
C SER A 218 -6.10 14.41 5.91
N THR A 219 -5.03 15.07 6.30
CA THR A 219 -4.75 16.46 5.93
C THR A 219 -3.38 16.57 5.29
N ASP A 220 -3.33 17.28 4.17
CA ASP A 220 -2.11 17.58 3.45
C ASP A 220 -1.72 19.04 3.67
N VAL A 221 -0.47 19.27 4.07
CA VAL A 221 0.11 20.60 4.20
C VAL A 221 1.28 20.74 3.24
N THR A 222 1.16 21.62 2.25
CA THR A 222 2.24 21.91 1.31
C THR A 222 3.25 22.86 1.95
N LEU A 223 4.50 22.40 2.08
CA LEU A 223 5.60 23.17 2.65
C LEU A 223 6.30 23.97 1.54
N ARG A 224 5.89 25.23 1.35
CA ARG A 224 6.44 26.11 0.30
C ARG A 224 7.87 26.63 0.49
N PRO A 225 8.41 26.79 1.71
CA PRO A 225 9.75 27.38 1.84
C PRO A 225 10.87 26.45 1.35
N LEU A 226 10.59 25.20 1.10
CA LEU A 226 11.56 24.27 0.57
C LEU A 226 11.62 24.38 -0.97
N ARG A 227 12.82 24.42 -1.53
CA ARG A 227 13.04 24.44 -3.01
C ARG A 227 12.52 23.18 -3.70
N VAL A 228 12.25 22.14 -2.92
CA VAL A 228 11.69 20.86 -3.35
C VAL A 228 10.21 20.85 -2.99
N PRO A 229 9.30 20.50 -3.91
CA PRO A 229 7.90 20.29 -3.56
C PRO A 229 7.77 19.27 -2.44
N THR A 230 7.28 19.72 -1.29
CA THR A 230 7.19 18.92 -0.08
C THR A 230 5.77 18.97 0.46
N VAL A 231 5.21 17.82 0.75
CA VAL A 231 3.90 17.68 1.38
C VAL A 231 4.06 16.92 2.69
N LEU A 232 3.55 17.49 3.76
CA LEU A 232 3.38 16.82 5.04
C LEU A 232 1.94 16.34 5.12
N ARG A 233 1.72 15.05 5.29
CA ARG A 233 0.40 14.44 5.50
C ARG A 233 0.28 13.93 6.92
N LEU A 234 -0.80 14.32 7.58
CA LEU A 234 -1.24 13.73 8.83
C LEU A 234 -2.50 12.91 8.56
N GLU A 235 -2.53 11.67 9.03
CA GLU A 235 -3.59 10.72 8.74
C GLU A 235 -4.01 10.00 10.01
N GLY A 236 -5.32 9.82 10.20
CA GLY A 236 -5.91 9.06 11.29
C GLY A 236 -6.91 8.05 10.74
N HIS A 237 -6.93 6.85 11.31
CA HIS A 237 -7.78 5.74 10.90
C HIS A 237 -8.58 5.18 12.05
N VAL A 238 -9.82 4.80 11.76
CA VAL A 238 -10.64 3.91 12.58
C VAL A 238 -10.98 2.69 11.75
N GLN A 239 -10.47 1.54 12.15
CA GLN A 239 -10.66 0.28 11.44
C GLN A 239 -11.46 -0.70 12.29
N PHE A 240 -12.51 -1.24 11.69
CA PHE A 240 -13.30 -2.32 12.24
C PHE A 240 -12.94 -3.63 11.55
N SER A 241 -12.52 -4.61 12.33
CA SER A 241 -12.20 -5.93 11.82
C SER A 241 -13.50 -6.73 11.63
N ALA A 242 -13.64 -7.35 10.46
CA ALA A 242 -14.76 -8.24 10.21
C ALA A 242 -14.56 -9.61 10.90
N ASP A 243 -15.66 -10.27 11.25
CA ASP A 243 -15.65 -11.57 11.90
C ASP A 243 -14.99 -12.67 11.07
N ASP A 244 -15.04 -12.50 9.74
CA ASP A 244 -14.64 -13.56 8.84
C ASP A 244 -13.13 -13.78 8.77
N ALA A 245 -12.36 -12.73 8.46
CA ALA A 245 -10.96 -12.91 8.13
C ALA A 245 -9.99 -12.40 9.21
N THR A 246 -10.39 -11.39 9.98
CA THR A 246 -9.44 -10.65 10.85
C THR A 246 -9.82 -10.62 12.33
N ARG A 247 -10.97 -11.13 12.74
CA ARG A 247 -11.29 -11.24 14.18
C ARG A 247 -10.57 -12.40 14.84
N PRO A 248 -10.09 -12.22 16.09
CA PRO A 248 -9.55 -13.32 16.89
C PRO A 248 -10.64 -14.36 17.10
N THR A 249 -10.31 -15.63 16.89
CA THR A 249 -11.21 -16.72 17.29
C THR A 249 -10.94 -17.09 18.75
N SER A 250 -11.94 -17.61 19.46
CA SER A 250 -11.75 -18.14 20.81
C SER A 250 -10.71 -19.24 20.91
N ALA A 251 -10.42 -19.91 19.81
CA ALA A 251 -9.37 -20.94 19.72
C ALA A 251 -7.94 -20.35 19.63
N ARG A 252 -7.80 -19.04 19.36
CA ARG A 252 -6.49 -18.36 19.30
C ARG A 252 -6.57 -16.97 19.95
N PRO A 253 -6.77 -16.88 21.27
CA PRO A 253 -6.90 -15.60 21.95
C PRO A 253 -5.63 -14.74 21.90
N SER A 254 -4.49 -15.33 21.56
CA SER A 254 -3.19 -14.64 21.44
C SER A 254 -2.98 -13.92 20.10
N ASP A 255 -3.94 -13.98 19.16
CA ASP A 255 -3.79 -13.32 17.87
C ASP A 255 -4.21 -11.84 17.92
N ALA A 256 -3.48 -11.07 18.74
CA ALA A 256 -3.70 -9.64 18.94
C ALA A 256 -3.45 -8.79 17.68
N ARG A 257 -2.99 -9.39 16.57
CA ARG A 257 -2.84 -8.75 15.27
C ARG A 257 -4.19 -8.42 14.63
N ARG A 258 -5.25 -9.06 15.09
CA ARG A 258 -6.62 -8.96 14.61
C ARG A 258 -7.47 -8.20 15.61
N GLY A 259 -8.54 -7.60 15.15
CA GLY A 259 -9.45 -6.81 15.98
C GLY A 259 -9.54 -5.35 15.53
N ASP A 260 -10.45 -4.63 16.16
CA ASP A 260 -10.68 -3.22 15.84
C ASP A 260 -9.46 -2.36 16.23
N LYS A 261 -9.18 -1.34 15.44
CA LYS A 261 -7.97 -0.51 15.59
C LYS A 261 -8.27 0.97 15.42
N LEU A 262 -7.61 1.74 16.24
CA LEU A 262 -7.41 3.18 16.05
C LEU A 262 -5.91 3.41 15.83
N TRP A 263 -5.55 4.08 14.73
CA TRP A 263 -4.16 4.34 14.44
C TRP A 263 -3.96 5.65 13.68
N ALA A 264 -2.75 6.15 13.71
CA ALA A 264 -2.37 7.38 13.03
C ALA A 264 -1.04 7.23 12.31
N ALA A 265 -0.87 8.00 11.26
CA ALA A 265 0.38 8.10 10.51
C ALA A 265 0.72 9.56 10.21
N LEU A 266 2.01 9.86 10.20
CA LEU A 266 2.58 11.11 9.73
C LEU A 266 3.50 10.80 8.55
N ALA A 267 3.18 11.30 7.37
CA ALA A 267 3.96 11.07 6.17
C ALA A 267 4.60 12.37 5.67
N LEU A 268 5.86 12.30 5.29
CA LEU A 268 6.59 13.35 4.61
C LEU A 268 6.88 12.89 3.18
N ARG A 269 6.37 13.62 2.21
CA ARG A 269 6.55 13.34 0.79
C ARG A 269 7.41 14.40 0.13
N LEU A 270 8.51 13.99 -0.47
CA LEU A 270 9.42 14.80 -1.24
C LEU A 270 9.41 14.32 -2.69
N SER A 271 8.96 15.15 -3.61
CA SER A 271 8.89 14.78 -5.03
C SER A 271 9.59 15.85 -5.89
N PRO A 272 10.91 15.93 -5.88
CA PRO A 272 11.62 16.85 -6.73
C PRO A 272 11.46 16.46 -8.21
N ARG A 273 11.07 17.39 -9.04
CA ARG A 273 11.15 17.24 -10.49
C ARG A 273 12.63 17.34 -10.88
N ILE A 274 13.24 16.23 -11.22
CA ILE A 274 14.64 16.21 -11.69
C ILE A 274 14.63 15.95 -13.19
N VAL A 275 14.82 17.00 -13.93
CA VAL A 275 15.31 17.02 -15.32
C VAL A 275 14.28 16.71 -16.41
N SER A 276 13.98 17.73 -17.18
CA SER A 276 13.59 17.58 -18.60
C SER A 276 14.87 17.63 -19.43
N TRP A 277 15.18 16.57 -20.14
CA TRP A 277 16.15 16.58 -21.25
C TRP A 277 15.42 16.89 -22.55
#